data_cea21d1820f383dcb8d11d8e484b8180
#
_entry.id   cea21d1820f383dcb8d11d8e484b8180
#
_cell.length_a   1.000
_cell.length_b   1.000
_cell.length_c   1.000
_cell.angle_alpha   90.00
_cell.angle_beta   90.00
_cell.angle_gamma   90.00
#
_symmetry.space_group_name_H-M   'P 1'
#
loop_
_entity.id
_entity.type
_entity.pdbx_description
1 polymer ?
#
loop_
_entity_poly.entity_id
_entity_poly.type
_entity_poly.pdbx_seq_one_letter_code
_entity_poly.pdbx_strand_id
1 'polypeptide(L)'
;MRGSLPEQMGMTQFMCEGIFDTASILLLFMTPLISMRLMSDEYRSQTMTFLTSAPITLKEIILGKYLALILYHSFLIAVMLVMILMLSLWVELDYGLLLTNALGLLLLMSGIAAMGLFFSSQTQYAVIAGFLTFLSASSFVLIEKFYADNTQNFISHFSMMSHYRNFAHGLMHSFDVVFFMLFATFFVLMTIHRLHIQRVNG
;
A
#
# COMPACT_ATOMS: atom_id res chain seq x y z
N MET A 1 -5.23 -45.27 -4.36
CA MET A 1 -4.28 -44.19 -4.62
C MET A 1 -4.73 -42.99 -3.80
N ARG A 2 -4.21 -42.83 -2.59
CA ARG A 2 -4.41 -41.65 -1.74
C ARG A 2 -3.43 -40.59 -2.28
N GLY A 3 -3.95 -39.55 -2.92
CA GLY A 3 -3.16 -38.38 -3.26
C GLY A 3 -2.60 -37.77 -1.98
N SER A 4 -1.29 -37.81 -1.86
CA SER A 4 -0.56 -37.07 -0.84
C SER A 4 -0.82 -35.58 -1.04
N LEU A 5 -1.70 -35.00 -0.23
CA LEU A 5 -1.71 -33.58 0.00
C LEU A 5 -0.30 -33.19 0.49
N PRO A 6 0.25 -32.05 0.09
CA PRO A 6 1.52 -31.59 0.64
C PRO A 6 1.34 -31.37 2.15
N GLU A 7 1.87 -32.30 2.94
CA GLU A 7 1.74 -32.40 4.39
C GLU A 7 2.43 -31.28 5.18
N GLN A 8 2.76 -30.14 4.57
CA GLN A 8 3.55 -29.09 5.22
C GLN A 8 2.97 -27.68 5.16
N MET A 9 1.87 -27.45 4.51
CA MET A 9 1.17 -26.18 4.67
C MET A 9 0.16 -26.34 5.81
N GLY A 10 0.44 -25.74 6.97
CA GLY A 10 -0.51 -25.67 8.05
C GLY A 10 -1.83 -25.05 7.58
N MET A 11 -2.97 -25.47 8.10
CA MET A 11 -4.28 -24.93 7.75
C MET A 11 -4.30 -23.40 7.85
N THR A 12 -3.57 -22.84 8.80
CA THR A 12 -3.38 -21.40 8.99
C THR A 12 -2.74 -20.74 7.78
N GLN A 13 -1.68 -21.34 7.20
CA GLN A 13 -0.99 -20.76 6.05
C GLN A 13 -1.92 -20.73 4.84
N PHE A 14 -2.65 -21.79 4.55
CA PHE A 14 -3.59 -21.85 3.44
C PHE A 14 -4.72 -20.82 3.58
N MET A 15 -5.27 -20.65 4.78
CA MET A 15 -6.31 -19.66 5.03
C MET A 15 -5.76 -18.22 4.97
N CYS A 16 -4.57 -17.98 5.53
CA CYS A 16 -3.94 -16.67 5.49
C CYS A 16 -3.61 -16.26 4.05
N GLU A 17 -2.98 -17.13 3.26
CA GLU A 17 -2.68 -16.84 1.86
C GLU A 17 -3.96 -16.47 1.08
N GLY A 18 -5.03 -17.25 1.20
CA GLY A 18 -6.28 -16.96 0.49
C GLY A 18 -6.95 -15.64 0.91
N ILE A 19 -7.02 -15.36 2.20
CA ILE A 19 -7.68 -14.15 2.73
C ILE A 19 -6.83 -12.90 2.46
N PHE A 20 -5.53 -12.93 2.77
CA PHE A 20 -4.65 -11.78 2.61
C PHE A 20 -4.37 -11.47 1.14
N ASP A 21 -4.25 -12.47 0.27
CA ASP A 21 -4.11 -12.24 -1.17
C ASP A 21 -5.37 -11.59 -1.74
N THR A 22 -6.55 -12.09 -1.38
CA THR A 22 -7.82 -11.46 -1.79
C THR A 22 -7.93 -10.04 -1.26
N ALA A 23 -7.58 -9.80 0.01
CA ALA A 23 -7.58 -8.49 0.62
C ALA A 23 -6.58 -7.55 -0.07
N SER A 24 -5.39 -8.02 -0.43
CA SER A 24 -4.38 -7.22 -1.13
C SER A 24 -4.89 -6.73 -2.49
N ILE A 25 -5.57 -7.58 -3.25
CA ILE A 25 -6.18 -7.21 -4.54
C ILE A 25 -7.31 -6.19 -4.32
N LEU A 26 -8.21 -6.42 -3.37
CA LEU A 26 -9.30 -5.48 -3.08
C LEU A 26 -8.78 -4.12 -2.65
N LEU A 27 -7.80 -4.08 -1.76
CA LEU A 27 -7.18 -2.85 -1.28
C LEU A 27 -6.37 -2.15 -2.37
N LEU A 28 -5.75 -2.89 -3.30
CA LEU A 28 -5.09 -2.33 -4.48
C LEU A 28 -6.04 -1.50 -5.34
N PHE A 29 -7.32 -1.91 -5.46
CA PHE A 29 -8.34 -1.14 -6.15
C PHE A 29 -8.89 0.01 -5.31
N MET A 30 -9.11 -0.21 -4.01
CA MET A 30 -9.69 0.77 -3.10
C MET A 30 -8.75 1.94 -2.82
N THR A 31 -7.45 1.69 -2.66
CA THR A 31 -6.47 2.72 -2.30
C THR A 31 -6.39 3.86 -3.32
N PRO A 32 -6.31 3.62 -4.66
CA PRO A 32 -6.37 4.69 -5.66
C PRO A 32 -7.66 5.50 -5.61
N LEU A 33 -8.81 4.85 -5.37
CA LEU A 33 -10.11 5.53 -5.31
C LEU A 33 -10.22 6.49 -4.11
N ILE A 34 -9.58 6.16 -3.00
CA ILE A 34 -9.59 7.01 -1.80
C ILE A 34 -8.55 8.12 -1.95
N SER A 35 -7.34 7.77 -2.37
CA SER A 35 -6.22 8.71 -2.46
C SER A 35 -6.39 9.76 -3.57
N MET A 36 -7.13 9.44 -4.65
CA MET A 36 -7.30 10.33 -5.78
C MET A 36 -7.94 11.68 -5.43
N ARG A 37 -8.81 11.73 -4.42
CA ARG A 37 -9.55 12.93 -4.01
C ARG A 37 -8.79 13.82 -3.04
N LEU A 38 -7.78 13.31 -2.36
CA LEU A 38 -7.14 13.98 -1.23
C LEU A 38 -6.51 15.33 -1.56
N MET A 39 -6.00 15.50 -2.77
CA MET A 39 -5.42 16.76 -3.23
C MET A 39 -6.17 17.33 -4.44
N SER A 40 -6.66 16.48 -5.34
CA SER A 40 -7.35 16.91 -6.56
C SER A 40 -8.61 17.72 -6.27
N ASP A 41 -9.37 17.36 -5.22
CA ASP A 41 -10.58 18.11 -4.83
C ASP A 41 -10.24 19.49 -4.25
N GLU A 42 -9.09 19.64 -3.57
CA GLU A 42 -8.64 20.94 -3.07
C GLU A 42 -8.18 21.86 -4.19
N TYR A 43 -7.56 21.32 -5.23
CA TYR A 43 -7.24 22.08 -6.44
C TYR A 43 -8.50 22.52 -7.18
N ARG A 44 -9.47 21.61 -7.32
CA ARG A 44 -10.72 21.86 -8.02
C ARG A 44 -11.59 22.90 -7.30
N SER A 45 -11.66 22.84 -5.97
CA SER A 45 -12.44 23.77 -5.15
C SER A 45 -11.75 25.09 -4.84
N GLN A 46 -10.51 25.27 -5.34
CA GLN A 46 -9.64 26.44 -5.07
C GLN A 46 -9.37 26.66 -3.56
N THR A 47 -9.64 25.66 -2.72
CA THR A 47 -9.36 25.73 -1.28
C THR A 47 -7.88 25.63 -0.97
N MET A 48 -7.07 25.25 -1.94
CA MET A 48 -5.60 25.22 -1.83
C MET A 48 -5.03 26.58 -1.43
N THR A 49 -5.63 27.69 -1.89
CA THR A 49 -5.22 29.05 -1.53
C THR A 49 -5.40 29.31 -0.02
N PHE A 50 -6.49 28.82 0.57
CA PHE A 50 -6.73 28.94 2.02
C PHE A 50 -5.75 28.06 2.82
N LEU A 51 -5.43 26.87 2.33
CA LEU A 51 -4.45 25.98 2.96
C LEU A 51 -3.05 26.59 2.96
N THR A 52 -2.65 27.25 1.87
CA THR A 52 -1.32 27.87 1.76
C THR A 52 -1.20 29.20 2.50
N SER A 53 -2.31 29.90 2.81
CA SER A 53 -2.34 31.10 3.65
C SER A 53 -2.43 30.82 5.15
N ALA A 54 -2.78 29.60 5.54
CA ALA A 54 -2.80 29.20 6.94
C ALA A 54 -1.36 29.14 7.53
N PRO A 55 -1.17 29.40 8.83
CA PRO A 55 0.13 29.34 9.50
C PRO A 55 0.59 27.87 9.72
N ILE A 56 0.38 27.01 8.72
CA ILE A 56 0.72 25.59 8.73
C ILE A 56 1.71 25.33 7.60
N THR A 57 2.69 24.47 7.86
CA THR A 57 3.66 24.11 6.82
C THR A 57 3.07 23.11 5.83
N LEU A 58 3.46 23.21 4.55
CA LEU A 58 3.05 22.25 3.51
C LEU A 58 3.39 20.80 3.88
N LYS A 59 4.49 20.62 4.61
CA LYS A 59 4.91 19.29 5.11
C LYS A 59 3.89 18.69 6.07
N GLU A 60 3.38 19.50 7.00
CA GLU A 60 2.38 19.05 8.00
C GLU A 60 1.08 18.66 7.33
N ILE A 61 0.64 19.38 6.31
CA ILE A 61 -0.56 19.07 5.54
C ILE A 61 -0.43 17.72 4.84
N ILE A 62 0.69 17.51 4.13
CA ILE A 62 0.92 16.28 3.37
C ILE A 62 1.09 15.08 4.29
N LEU A 63 1.88 15.24 5.37
CA LEU A 63 2.07 14.18 6.35
C LEU A 63 0.76 13.84 7.08
N GLY A 64 -0.05 14.84 7.40
CA GLY A 64 -1.37 14.62 8.01
C GLY A 64 -2.29 13.81 7.10
N LYS A 65 -2.34 14.13 5.81
CA LYS A 65 -3.14 13.37 4.82
C LYS A 65 -2.61 11.95 4.61
N TYR A 66 -1.30 11.80 4.55
CA TYR A 66 -0.66 10.49 4.43
C TYR A 66 -0.93 9.61 5.66
N LEU A 67 -0.78 10.18 6.87
CA LEU A 67 -1.09 9.47 8.12
C LEU A 67 -2.57 9.09 8.20
N ALA A 68 -3.48 9.94 7.74
CA ALA A 68 -4.91 9.62 7.67
C ALA A 68 -5.17 8.40 6.77
N LEU A 69 -4.48 8.29 5.62
CA LEU A 69 -4.56 7.11 4.77
C LEU A 69 -4.03 5.85 5.46
N ILE A 70 -2.88 5.95 6.13
CA ILE A 70 -2.31 4.82 6.88
C ILE A 70 -3.27 4.37 7.98
N LEU A 71 -3.83 5.30 8.75
CA LEU A 71 -4.81 5.00 9.81
C LEU A 71 -6.06 4.32 9.24
N TYR A 72 -6.54 4.79 8.08
CA TYR A 72 -7.67 4.17 7.40
C TYR A 72 -7.36 2.71 7.01
N HIS A 73 -6.19 2.44 6.40
CA HIS A 73 -5.78 1.08 6.03
C HIS A 73 -5.54 0.22 7.28
N SER A 74 -4.93 0.78 8.33
CA SER A 74 -4.76 0.08 9.62
C SER A 74 -6.10 -0.34 10.22
N PHE A 75 -7.12 0.52 10.14
CA PHE A 75 -8.46 0.21 10.60
C PHE A 75 -9.08 -0.95 9.81
N LEU A 76 -8.98 -0.92 8.47
CA LEU A 76 -9.50 -2.01 7.63
C LEU A 76 -8.81 -3.34 7.91
N ILE A 77 -7.48 -3.32 8.04
CA ILE A 77 -6.68 -4.51 8.36
C ILE A 77 -7.03 -5.02 9.77
N ALA A 78 -7.23 -4.12 10.74
CA ALA A 78 -7.63 -4.50 12.09
C ALA A 78 -9.01 -5.18 12.10
N VAL A 79 -9.99 -4.68 11.36
CA VAL A 79 -11.31 -5.32 11.20
C VAL A 79 -11.16 -6.72 10.60
N MET A 80 -10.33 -6.85 9.57
CA MET A 80 -10.05 -8.16 8.95
C MET A 80 -9.39 -9.11 9.95
N LEU A 81 -8.41 -8.66 10.73
CA LEU A 81 -7.76 -9.46 11.77
C LEU A 81 -8.76 -9.92 12.84
N VAL A 82 -9.67 -9.06 13.29
CA VAL A 82 -10.72 -9.45 14.25
C VAL A 82 -11.59 -10.56 13.67
N MET A 83 -11.96 -10.49 12.39
CA MET A 83 -12.72 -11.58 11.75
C MET A 83 -11.94 -12.89 11.72
N ILE A 84 -10.64 -12.85 11.42
CA ILE A 84 -9.79 -14.06 11.44
C ILE A 84 -9.61 -14.58 12.86
N LEU A 85 -9.45 -13.72 13.86
CA LEU A 85 -9.35 -14.10 15.27
C LEU A 85 -10.62 -14.77 15.79
N MET A 86 -11.79 -14.45 15.25
CA MET A 86 -13.03 -15.18 15.58
C MET A 86 -12.98 -16.66 15.16
N LEU A 87 -12.25 -16.98 14.08
CA LEU A 87 -12.02 -18.36 13.63
C LEU A 87 -11.05 -19.13 14.54
N SER A 88 -10.23 -18.44 15.35
CA SER A 88 -9.31 -19.09 16.30
C SER A 88 -10.01 -19.93 17.37
N LEU A 89 -11.32 -19.69 17.58
CA LEU A 89 -12.14 -20.50 18.48
C LEU A 89 -12.33 -21.94 17.99
N TRP A 90 -12.09 -22.20 16.69
CA TRP A 90 -12.35 -23.49 16.04
C TRP A 90 -11.10 -24.13 15.44
N VAL A 91 -10.05 -23.33 15.20
CA VAL A 91 -8.81 -23.76 14.53
C VAL A 91 -7.61 -23.14 15.26
N GLU A 92 -6.57 -23.93 15.48
CA GLU A 92 -5.29 -23.41 16.00
C GLU A 92 -4.65 -22.51 14.95
N LEU A 93 -4.48 -21.21 15.26
CA LEU A 93 -3.91 -20.20 14.38
C LEU A 93 -2.50 -19.85 14.83
N ASP A 94 -1.59 -19.69 13.85
CA ASP A 94 -0.28 -19.10 14.08
C ASP A 94 -0.39 -17.56 14.09
N TYR A 95 -0.38 -16.99 15.30
CA TYR A 95 -0.46 -15.52 15.49
C TYR A 95 0.75 -14.80 14.91
N GLY A 96 1.92 -15.45 14.87
CA GLY A 96 3.11 -14.87 14.26
C GLY A 96 2.94 -14.63 12.76
N LEU A 97 2.42 -15.64 12.06
CA LEU A 97 2.12 -15.57 10.64
C LEU A 97 1.04 -14.51 10.33
N LEU A 98 0.00 -14.42 11.16
CA LEU A 98 -1.06 -13.42 11.01
C LEU A 98 -0.53 -11.99 11.12
N LEU A 99 0.27 -11.71 12.16
CA LEU A 99 0.85 -10.39 12.38
C LEU A 99 1.81 -10.00 11.25
N THR A 100 2.63 -10.95 10.78
CA THR A 100 3.57 -10.70 9.68
C THR A 100 2.84 -10.35 8.39
N ASN A 101 1.77 -11.10 8.05
CA ASN A 101 0.92 -10.81 6.90
C ASN A 101 0.24 -9.44 7.01
N ALA A 102 -0.31 -9.11 8.17
CA ALA A 102 -0.96 -7.83 8.40
C ALA A 102 0.01 -6.64 8.26
N LEU A 103 1.23 -6.78 8.80
CA LEU A 103 2.29 -5.77 8.64
C LEU A 103 2.72 -5.63 7.18
N GLY A 104 2.92 -6.75 6.47
CA GLY A 104 3.25 -6.73 5.04
C GLY A 104 2.19 -6.03 4.22
N LEU A 105 0.91 -6.32 4.47
CA LEU A 105 -0.22 -5.68 3.80
C LEU A 105 -0.28 -4.18 4.10
N LEU A 106 -0.07 -3.77 5.34
CA LEU A 106 -0.04 -2.37 5.74
C LEU A 106 1.10 -1.61 5.05
N LEU A 107 2.29 -2.19 4.97
CA LEU A 107 3.45 -1.62 4.30
C LEU A 107 3.20 -1.48 2.78
N LEU A 108 2.65 -2.51 2.14
CA LEU A 108 2.28 -2.47 0.73
C LEU A 108 1.28 -1.34 0.47
N MET A 109 0.21 -1.25 1.26
CA MET A 109 -0.81 -0.21 1.10
C MET A 109 -0.27 1.19 1.41
N SER A 110 0.67 1.33 2.36
CA SER A 110 1.33 2.61 2.65
C SER A 110 2.12 3.14 1.45
N GLY A 111 2.81 2.25 0.71
CA GLY A 111 3.50 2.59 -0.52
C GLY A 111 2.55 3.06 -1.63
N ILE A 112 1.46 2.31 -1.85
CA ILE A 112 0.44 2.67 -2.85
C ILE A 112 -0.27 3.97 -2.48
N ALA A 113 -0.56 4.19 -1.20
CA ALA A 113 -1.17 5.42 -0.69
C ALA A 113 -0.26 6.64 -0.93
N ALA A 114 1.05 6.51 -0.73
CA ALA A 114 2.02 7.56 -1.02
C ALA A 114 2.06 7.91 -2.52
N MET A 115 2.03 6.90 -3.40
CA MET A 115 1.90 7.11 -4.85
C MET A 115 0.59 7.82 -5.20
N GLY A 116 -0.52 7.41 -4.60
CA GLY A 116 -1.81 8.02 -4.84
C GLY A 116 -1.87 9.48 -4.41
N LEU A 117 -1.25 9.82 -3.29
CA LEU A 117 -1.11 11.20 -2.84
C LEU A 117 -0.29 12.03 -3.83
N PHE A 118 0.81 11.47 -4.36
CA PHE A 118 1.63 12.11 -5.37
C PHE A 118 0.86 12.39 -6.66
N PHE A 119 0.19 11.40 -7.23
CA PHE A 119 -0.59 11.61 -8.46
C PHE A 119 -1.78 12.54 -8.24
N SER A 120 -2.43 12.47 -7.07
CA SER A 120 -3.50 13.42 -6.70
C SER A 120 -3.00 14.86 -6.63
N SER A 121 -1.73 15.09 -6.31
CA SER A 121 -1.12 16.42 -6.30
C SER A 121 -0.75 16.97 -7.70
N GLN A 122 -0.78 16.13 -8.74
CA GLN A 122 -0.40 16.50 -10.10
C GLN A 122 -1.56 17.04 -10.94
N THR A 123 -2.80 16.72 -10.60
CA THR A 123 -3.97 17.02 -11.42
C THR A 123 -5.19 17.47 -10.60
N GLN A 124 -6.01 18.33 -11.18
CA GLN A 124 -7.31 18.75 -10.62
C GLN A 124 -8.41 17.71 -10.86
N TYR A 125 -8.16 16.75 -11.75
CA TYR A 125 -9.13 15.70 -12.09
C TYR A 125 -8.86 14.44 -11.29
N ALA A 126 -9.66 14.21 -10.24
CA ALA A 126 -9.51 13.07 -9.35
C ALA A 126 -9.47 11.72 -10.09
N VAL A 127 -10.32 11.55 -11.12
CA VAL A 127 -10.36 10.31 -11.91
C VAL A 127 -9.03 10.02 -12.62
N ILE A 128 -8.38 11.06 -13.17
CA ILE A 128 -7.08 10.91 -13.82
C ILE A 128 -6.01 10.52 -12.79
N ALA A 129 -6.03 11.16 -11.61
CA ALA A 129 -5.12 10.81 -10.51
C ALA A 129 -5.30 9.33 -10.08
N GLY A 130 -6.55 8.90 -9.90
CA GLY A 130 -6.87 7.51 -9.54
C GLY A 130 -6.41 6.50 -10.59
N PHE A 131 -6.63 6.80 -11.86
CA PHE A 131 -6.21 5.95 -12.97
C PHE A 131 -4.68 5.83 -13.06
N LEU A 132 -3.96 6.94 -12.93
CA LEU A 132 -2.49 6.94 -12.90
C LEU A 132 -1.94 6.16 -11.72
N THR A 133 -2.54 6.34 -10.54
CA THR A 133 -2.16 5.58 -9.33
C THR A 133 -2.39 4.09 -9.56
N PHE A 134 -3.55 3.71 -10.08
CA PHE A 134 -3.88 2.31 -10.33
C PHE A 134 -2.95 1.68 -11.37
N LEU A 135 -2.68 2.35 -12.48
CA LEU A 135 -1.75 1.86 -13.50
C LEU A 135 -0.35 1.67 -12.95
N SER A 136 0.17 2.68 -12.21
CA SER A 136 1.49 2.59 -11.60
C SER A 136 1.57 1.48 -10.57
N ALA A 137 0.60 1.38 -9.65
CA ALA A 137 0.56 0.34 -8.64
C ALA A 137 0.47 -1.07 -9.28
N SER A 138 -0.41 -1.22 -10.28
CA SER A 138 -0.53 -2.48 -11.02
C SER A 138 0.76 -2.85 -11.76
N SER A 139 1.48 -1.88 -12.33
CA SER A 139 2.77 -2.12 -12.97
C SER A 139 3.79 -2.70 -12.00
N PHE A 140 3.91 -2.13 -10.81
CA PHE A 140 4.83 -2.62 -9.77
C PHE A 140 4.46 -4.01 -9.24
N VAL A 141 3.17 -4.32 -9.19
CA VAL A 141 2.67 -5.66 -8.79
C VAL A 141 2.89 -6.68 -9.89
N LEU A 142 2.69 -6.29 -11.18
CA LEU A 142 2.80 -7.20 -12.31
C LEU A 142 4.23 -7.49 -12.76
N ILE A 143 5.21 -6.66 -12.39
CA ILE A 143 6.64 -6.87 -12.71
C ILE A 143 7.07 -8.30 -12.36
N GLU A 144 6.62 -8.81 -11.23
CA GLU A 144 6.95 -10.18 -10.80
C GLU A 144 6.49 -11.23 -11.81
N LYS A 145 5.26 -11.12 -12.34
CA LYS A 145 4.70 -12.12 -13.27
C LYS A 145 5.43 -12.18 -14.60
N PHE A 146 5.98 -11.04 -15.05
CA PHE A 146 6.69 -10.97 -16.34
C PHE A 146 8.16 -11.38 -16.24
N TYR A 147 8.76 -11.28 -15.05
CA TYR A 147 10.19 -11.52 -14.83
C TYR A 147 10.49 -12.69 -13.89
N ALA A 148 9.46 -13.45 -13.47
CA ALA A 148 9.60 -14.60 -12.57
C ALA A 148 10.56 -15.68 -13.11
N ASP A 149 10.65 -15.85 -14.45
CA ASP A 149 11.52 -16.85 -15.08
C ASP A 149 12.99 -16.43 -15.13
N ASN A 150 13.33 -15.16 -14.90
CA ASN A 150 14.69 -14.64 -14.96
C ASN A 150 15.14 -14.13 -13.59
N THR A 151 15.51 -15.04 -12.71
CA THR A 151 15.93 -14.78 -11.31
C THR A 151 17.17 -13.89 -11.15
N GLN A 152 17.83 -13.49 -12.23
CA GLN A 152 19.04 -12.66 -12.19
C GLN A 152 18.83 -11.19 -12.62
N ASN A 153 17.60 -10.77 -12.89
CA ASN A 153 17.35 -9.42 -13.34
C ASN A 153 17.18 -8.46 -12.15
N PHE A 154 17.97 -7.39 -12.15
CA PHE A 154 17.89 -6.28 -11.19
C PHE A 154 16.44 -5.73 -11.03
N ILE A 155 15.60 -5.89 -12.06
CA ILE A 155 14.20 -5.46 -12.11
C ILE A 155 13.31 -6.25 -11.13
N SER A 156 13.62 -7.52 -10.85
CA SER A 156 12.85 -8.34 -9.91
C SER A 156 12.91 -7.81 -8.48
N HIS A 157 13.99 -7.12 -8.11
CA HIS A 157 14.15 -6.48 -6.81
C HIS A 157 13.26 -5.24 -6.62
N PHE A 158 12.67 -4.70 -7.69
CA PHE A 158 11.70 -3.60 -7.62
C PHE A 158 10.25 -4.06 -7.53
N SER A 159 10.00 -5.37 -7.55
CA SER A 159 8.64 -5.90 -7.42
C SER A 159 8.12 -5.74 -5.99
N MET A 160 7.10 -4.92 -5.82
CA MET A 160 6.39 -4.80 -4.54
C MET A 160 5.78 -6.13 -4.08
N MET A 161 5.30 -6.93 -5.03
CA MET A 161 4.65 -8.20 -4.72
C MET A 161 5.64 -9.25 -4.23
N SER A 162 6.88 -9.26 -4.76
CA SER A 162 7.95 -10.13 -4.27
C SER A 162 8.27 -9.87 -2.79
N HIS A 163 8.42 -8.60 -2.40
CA HIS A 163 8.64 -8.22 -1.01
C HIS A 163 7.43 -8.54 -0.11
N TYR A 164 6.22 -8.34 -0.61
CA TYR A 164 5.00 -8.70 0.14
C TYR A 164 4.88 -10.21 0.37
N ARG A 165 5.24 -11.06 -0.61
CA ARG A 165 5.20 -12.52 -0.45
C ARG A 165 6.12 -13.04 0.65
N ASN A 166 7.27 -12.39 0.89
CA ASN A 166 8.13 -12.76 2.01
C ASN A 166 7.36 -12.65 3.35
N PHE A 167 6.58 -11.57 3.52
CA PHE A 167 5.71 -11.41 4.69
C PHE A 167 4.59 -12.46 4.71
N ALA A 168 4.01 -12.80 3.55
CA ALA A 168 2.97 -13.81 3.46
C ALA A 168 3.45 -15.20 3.90
N HIS A 169 4.72 -15.51 3.68
CA HIS A 169 5.38 -16.74 4.16
C HIS A 169 5.91 -16.64 5.60
N GLY A 170 5.64 -15.58 6.31
CA GLY A 170 6.12 -15.36 7.69
C GLY A 170 7.59 -14.97 7.79
N LEU A 171 8.24 -14.64 6.67
CA LEU A 171 9.65 -14.23 6.63
C LEU A 171 9.74 -12.71 6.72
N MET A 172 10.08 -12.18 7.89
CA MET A 172 10.35 -10.75 8.07
C MET A 172 11.81 -10.46 7.75
N HIS A 173 12.11 -10.06 6.52
CA HIS A 173 13.41 -9.49 6.21
C HIS A 173 13.40 -7.97 6.42
N SER A 174 14.37 -7.46 7.17
CA SER A 174 14.53 -6.02 7.39
C SER A 174 14.65 -5.24 6.08
N PHE A 175 15.19 -5.88 5.04
CA PHE A 175 15.29 -5.30 3.70
C PHE A 175 13.90 -4.95 3.10
N ASP A 176 12.91 -5.82 3.26
CA ASP A 176 11.56 -5.62 2.73
C ASP A 176 10.86 -4.43 3.42
N VAL A 177 11.02 -4.30 4.74
CA VAL A 177 10.51 -3.16 5.50
C VAL A 177 11.15 -1.86 5.02
N VAL A 178 12.48 -1.85 4.90
CA VAL A 178 13.24 -0.67 4.45
C VAL A 178 12.84 -0.28 3.03
N PHE A 179 12.62 -1.24 2.14
CA PHE A 179 12.16 -0.99 0.78
C PHE A 179 10.84 -0.22 0.77
N PHE A 180 9.81 -0.70 1.48
CA PHE A 180 8.51 -0.01 1.54
C PHE A 180 8.60 1.37 2.19
N MET A 181 9.39 1.50 3.26
CA MET A 181 9.61 2.78 3.93
C MET A 181 10.30 3.80 3.02
N LEU A 182 11.36 3.40 2.31
CA LEU A 182 12.05 4.25 1.35
C LEU A 182 11.13 4.63 0.18
N PHE A 183 10.37 3.67 -0.34
CA PHE A 183 9.42 3.90 -1.42
C PHE A 183 8.35 4.92 -1.03
N ALA A 184 7.71 4.74 0.12
CA ALA A 184 6.70 5.65 0.63
C ALA A 184 7.29 7.06 0.88
N THR A 185 8.45 7.12 1.53
CA THR A 185 9.15 8.39 1.81
C THR A 185 9.50 9.12 0.51
N PHE A 186 9.96 8.42 -0.51
CA PHE A 186 10.27 9.00 -1.81
C PHE A 186 9.06 9.72 -2.42
N PHE A 187 7.90 9.05 -2.48
CA PHE A 187 6.70 9.65 -3.07
C PHE A 187 6.13 10.78 -2.21
N VAL A 188 6.20 10.69 -0.89
CA VAL A 188 5.80 11.77 0.02
C VAL A 188 6.71 13.00 -0.18
N LEU A 189 8.03 12.82 -0.26
CA LEU A 189 8.97 13.91 -0.53
C LEU A 189 8.75 14.55 -1.91
N MET A 190 8.48 13.75 -2.94
CA MET A 190 8.12 14.23 -4.27
C MET A 190 6.84 15.08 -4.23
N THR A 191 5.84 14.67 -3.44
CA THR A 191 4.61 15.43 -3.25
C THR A 191 4.89 16.78 -2.58
N ILE A 192 5.71 16.79 -1.52
CA ILE A 192 6.13 18.02 -0.83
C ILE A 192 6.88 18.96 -1.78
N HIS A 193 7.82 18.43 -2.54
CA HIS A 193 8.61 19.19 -3.50
C HIS A 193 7.72 19.82 -4.58
N ARG A 194 6.78 19.07 -5.12
CA ARG A 194 5.82 19.56 -6.12
C ARG A 194 5.00 20.74 -5.61
N LEU A 195 4.43 20.62 -4.43
CA LEU A 195 3.65 21.70 -3.81
C LEU A 195 4.49 22.92 -3.47
N HIS A 196 5.74 22.72 -3.08
CA HIS A 196 6.66 23.84 -2.83
C HIS A 196 6.92 24.65 -4.10
N ILE A 197 7.17 23.97 -5.23
CA ILE A 197 7.36 24.66 -6.53
C ILE A 197 6.11 25.43 -6.94
N GLN A 198 4.93 24.87 -6.74
CA GLN A 198 3.67 25.57 -7.06
C GLN A 198 3.46 26.80 -6.19
N ARG A 199 3.85 26.77 -4.91
CA ARG A 199 3.76 27.93 -4.01
C ARG A 199 4.70 29.06 -4.39
N VAL A 200 5.85 28.75 -4.99
CA VAL A 200 6.85 29.76 -5.39
C VAL A 200 6.50 30.39 -6.73
N ASN A 201 5.86 29.64 -7.64
CA ASN A 201 5.58 30.07 -9.01
C ASN A 201 4.14 30.59 -9.23
N GLY A 202 3.27 30.51 -8.24
CA GLY A 202 1.90 31.04 -8.24
C GLY A 202 1.75 32.22 -7.32
#